data_cd65f4924d928ba285043eedfc149c05
#
_entry.id   cd65f4924d928ba285043eedfc149c05
#
_cell.length_a   1.000
_cell.length_b   1.000
_cell.length_c   1.000
_cell.angle_alpha   90.00
_cell.angle_beta   90.00
_cell.angle_gamma   90.00
#
_symmetry.space_group_name_H-M   'P 1'
#
loop_
_entity.id
_entity.type
_entity.pdbx_description
1 polymer ?
#
loop_
_entity_poly.entity_id
_entity_poly.type
_entity_poly.pdbx_seq_one_letter_code
_entity_poly.pdbx_strand_id
1 'polypeptide(L)'
;MPSPQLVLLLPKDSYRNEDFLTAASRLGVDVIQAKNQCHQLADYWGLEQMLALPFDDPQRAARMVREQLGDALPVAVLGVDDQGAEVAAAINQILGLSANTPEAVAQLRDKYRFRKLQMECRLPAPQVVPFAGDEDVSAMKLPFGFPCVVKPSRLSGSRGVIRVDMSDQFVDAVDCVKTILRHEASVAESSSVLVEQYLPGSEHALEGLMVGGRLRVLALFDKPDPMEGPYFEETIYVCPSGLRAEVQSSFEQQVETVCRHAGVLEGPVHAEARIDGATVTLLEVAPRSIGGLCARMLRHTLGMTLEEVILHHAIGQSIDPAPASTGATGVMMLPVEAGGVFDRVTGLDAARAVPGVESIEITARKGDRVQPLPEASTYLGFIFASANTPDEVTATLRQADATLGVVINPLLGVDTTVVS
;
A
#
# COMPACT_ATOMS: atom_id res chain seq x y z
N MET A 1 15.12 -28.66 16.10
CA MET A 1 15.16 -27.32 16.68
C MET A 1 13.71 -26.88 16.83
N PRO A 2 13.33 -26.10 17.85
CA PRO A 2 11.98 -25.54 17.87
C PRO A 2 11.75 -24.68 16.63
N SER A 3 10.48 -24.61 16.17
CA SER A 3 10.10 -23.77 15.05
C SER A 3 10.42 -22.30 15.35
N PRO A 4 10.89 -21.52 14.35
CA PRO A 4 11.08 -20.09 14.56
C PRO A 4 9.71 -19.43 14.82
N GLN A 5 9.64 -18.55 15.83
CA GLN A 5 8.41 -17.87 16.21
C GLN A 5 8.46 -16.41 15.74
N LEU A 6 7.43 -15.95 15.03
CA LEU A 6 7.25 -14.58 14.58
C LEU A 6 6.02 -13.94 15.22
N VAL A 7 6.06 -12.61 15.43
CA VAL A 7 4.86 -11.82 15.67
C VAL A 7 4.45 -11.17 14.34
N LEU A 8 3.24 -11.45 13.87
CA LEU A 8 2.65 -10.81 12.70
C LEU A 8 1.57 -9.81 13.12
N LEU A 9 1.77 -8.56 12.74
CA LEU A 9 0.79 -7.49 12.93
C LEU A 9 -0.17 -7.49 11.76
N LEU A 10 -1.39 -7.96 12.03
CA LEU A 10 -2.44 -8.25 11.07
C LEU A 10 -3.60 -7.26 11.25
N PRO A 11 -3.61 -6.11 10.57
CA PRO A 11 -4.70 -5.15 10.65
C PRO A 11 -6.03 -5.79 10.23
N LYS A 12 -7.12 -5.38 10.89
CA LYS A 12 -8.44 -6.02 10.70
C LYS A 12 -8.91 -6.03 9.25
N ASP A 13 -8.62 -4.97 8.50
CA ASP A 13 -9.14 -4.73 7.16
C ASP A 13 -8.09 -4.98 6.06
N SER A 14 -6.96 -5.62 6.37
CA SER A 14 -5.93 -5.93 5.37
C SER A 14 -6.29 -7.16 4.55
N TYR A 15 -6.26 -7.04 3.22
CA TYR A 15 -6.42 -8.15 2.27
C TYR A 15 -5.33 -9.24 2.44
N ARG A 16 -4.17 -8.91 2.99
CA ARG A 16 -2.95 -9.72 2.98
C ARG A 16 -2.82 -10.70 4.13
N ASN A 17 -3.68 -10.59 5.15
CA ASN A 17 -3.56 -11.38 6.37
C ASN A 17 -3.52 -12.90 6.09
N GLU A 18 -4.43 -13.39 5.26
CA GLU A 18 -4.52 -14.81 4.90
C GLU A 18 -3.28 -15.30 4.13
N ASP A 19 -2.75 -14.48 3.23
CA ASP A 19 -1.58 -14.85 2.42
C ASP A 19 -0.33 -14.99 3.29
N PHE A 20 -0.11 -14.09 4.27
CA PHE A 20 0.97 -14.21 5.26
C PHE A 20 0.82 -15.42 6.19
N LEU A 21 -0.40 -15.68 6.69
CA LEU A 21 -0.65 -16.85 7.54
C LEU A 21 -0.45 -18.16 6.79
N THR A 22 -0.90 -18.20 5.53
CA THR A 22 -0.71 -19.37 4.65
C THR A 22 0.77 -19.61 4.37
N ALA A 23 1.53 -18.56 4.06
CA ALA A 23 2.97 -18.65 3.84
C ALA A 23 3.70 -19.14 5.10
N ALA A 24 3.39 -18.58 6.27
CA ALA A 24 3.98 -19.02 7.53
C ALA A 24 3.72 -20.50 7.82
N SER A 25 2.47 -20.96 7.59
CA SER A 25 2.11 -22.38 7.75
C SER A 25 2.92 -23.30 6.83
N ARG A 26 3.11 -22.90 5.54
CA ARG A 26 3.92 -23.68 4.59
C ARG A 26 5.39 -23.78 5.00
N LEU A 27 5.91 -22.71 5.59
CA LEU A 27 7.30 -22.63 6.03
C LEU A 27 7.53 -23.28 7.40
N GLY A 28 6.48 -23.74 8.08
CA GLY A 28 6.58 -24.29 9.45
C GLY A 28 7.02 -23.25 10.47
N VAL A 29 6.62 -21.99 10.29
CA VAL A 29 6.89 -20.87 11.19
C VAL A 29 5.73 -20.70 12.15
N ASP A 30 6.01 -20.65 13.44
CA ASP A 30 5.03 -20.38 14.47
C ASP A 30 4.70 -18.89 14.52
N VAL A 31 3.41 -18.55 14.47
CA VAL A 31 2.94 -17.16 14.39
C VAL A 31 2.16 -16.79 15.65
N ILE A 32 2.62 -15.74 16.32
CA ILE A 32 1.82 -14.97 17.27
C ILE A 32 1.10 -13.88 16.48
N GLN A 33 -0.22 -13.99 16.38
CA GLN A 33 -1.04 -12.99 15.70
C GLN A 33 -1.27 -11.78 16.58
N ALA A 34 -1.00 -10.58 16.08
CA ALA A 34 -1.32 -9.32 16.74
C ALA A 34 -2.29 -8.51 15.88
N LYS A 35 -3.40 -8.05 16.45
CA LYS A 35 -4.48 -7.35 15.74
C LYS A 35 -4.85 -6.03 16.41
N ASN A 36 -5.29 -5.05 15.61
CA ASN A 36 -5.80 -3.78 16.08
C ASN A 36 -7.23 -3.92 16.66
N GLN A 37 -7.34 -4.63 17.79
CA GLN A 37 -8.60 -4.89 18.47
C GLN A 37 -8.57 -4.35 19.91
N CYS A 38 -9.76 -4.12 20.47
CA CYS A 38 -9.89 -3.74 21.86
C CYS A 38 -9.47 -4.91 22.76
N HIS A 39 -8.48 -4.68 23.62
CA HIS A 39 -7.96 -5.65 24.57
C HIS A 39 -9.07 -6.27 25.45
N GLN A 40 -9.99 -5.46 25.98
CA GLN A 40 -11.08 -5.97 26.82
C GLN A 40 -12.04 -6.89 26.07
N LEU A 41 -12.25 -6.68 24.75
CA LEU A 41 -13.07 -7.55 23.92
C LEU A 41 -12.35 -8.87 23.58
N ALA A 42 -11.04 -8.83 23.38
CA ALA A 42 -10.25 -10.04 23.14
C ALA A 42 -10.29 -10.98 24.35
N ASP A 43 -10.12 -10.46 25.55
CA ASP A 43 -10.24 -11.20 26.80
C ASP A 43 -11.64 -11.77 27.01
N TYR A 44 -12.67 -10.95 26.72
CA TYR A 44 -14.08 -11.38 26.84
C TYR A 44 -14.44 -12.53 25.88
N TRP A 45 -13.82 -12.58 24.71
CA TRP A 45 -14.05 -13.63 23.72
C TRP A 45 -13.12 -14.84 23.84
N GLY A 46 -12.25 -14.86 24.85
CA GLY A 46 -11.32 -15.96 25.10
C GLY A 46 -10.30 -16.17 23.98
N LEU A 47 -9.87 -15.09 23.32
CA LEU A 47 -8.88 -15.10 22.23
C LEU A 47 -7.45 -15.13 22.81
N GLU A 48 -7.16 -16.07 23.71
CA GLU A 48 -5.92 -16.17 24.48
C GLU A 48 -4.64 -16.32 23.63
N GLN A 49 -4.77 -16.69 22.36
CA GLN A 49 -3.63 -16.87 21.44
C GLN A 49 -3.36 -15.66 20.55
N MET A 50 -4.04 -14.52 20.78
CA MET A 50 -3.93 -13.35 19.95
C MET A 50 -3.58 -12.12 20.80
N LEU A 51 -2.60 -11.33 20.34
CA LEU A 51 -2.27 -10.04 20.95
C LEU A 51 -3.24 -8.96 20.41
N ALA A 52 -4.04 -8.37 21.28
CA ALA A 52 -4.86 -7.21 20.96
C ALA A 52 -4.08 -5.93 21.26
N LEU A 53 -3.71 -5.17 20.23
CA LEU A 53 -2.78 -4.04 20.33
C LEU A 53 -3.40 -2.75 19.78
N PRO A 54 -3.11 -1.58 20.38
CA PRO A 54 -3.47 -0.27 19.83
C PRO A 54 -2.48 0.10 18.71
N PHE A 55 -2.87 -0.05 17.45
CA PHE A 55 -1.99 0.30 16.31
C PHE A 55 -1.85 1.81 16.10
N ASP A 56 -2.73 2.60 16.69
CA ASP A 56 -2.68 4.06 16.73
C ASP A 56 -1.65 4.61 17.75
N ASP A 57 -1.19 3.77 18.70
CA ASP A 57 -0.12 4.10 19.65
C ASP A 57 0.98 3.02 19.62
N PRO A 58 1.94 3.10 18.66
CA PRO A 58 3.01 2.12 18.51
C PRO A 58 3.85 1.90 19.78
N GLN A 59 4.08 2.96 20.58
CA GLN A 59 4.86 2.87 21.79
C GLN A 59 4.12 2.11 22.91
N ARG A 60 2.83 2.30 23.01
CA ARG A 60 1.98 1.54 23.93
C ARG A 60 1.90 0.08 23.51
N ALA A 61 1.65 -0.17 22.21
CA ALA A 61 1.65 -1.52 21.67
C ALA A 61 2.96 -2.26 21.96
N ALA A 62 4.10 -1.60 21.79
CA ALA A 62 5.41 -2.18 22.07
C ALA A 62 5.59 -2.57 23.55
N ARG A 63 5.17 -1.70 24.50
CA ARG A 63 5.21 -2.03 25.94
C ARG A 63 4.33 -3.24 26.27
N MET A 64 3.10 -3.29 25.72
CA MET A 64 2.18 -4.42 25.95
C MET A 64 2.77 -5.73 25.45
N VAL A 65 3.37 -5.76 24.26
CA VAL A 65 4.02 -6.95 23.72
C VAL A 65 5.19 -7.39 24.63
N ARG A 66 6.03 -6.45 25.06
CA ARG A 66 7.15 -6.77 25.98
C ARG A 66 6.68 -7.38 27.30
N GLU A 67 5.60 -6.86 27.87
CA GLU A 67 5.00 -7.38 29.10
C GLU A 67 4.41 -8.79 28.90
N GLN A 68 3.71 -9.02 27.78
CA GLN A 68 3.06 -10.31 27.51
C GLN A 68 4.05 -11.42 27.13
N LEU A 69 5.09 -11.09 26.35
CA LEU A 69 6.09 -12.09 25.93
C LEU A 69 7.12 -12.40 27.02
N GLY A 70 7.38 -11.48 27.95
CA GLY A 70 8.40 -11.64 28.97
C GLY A 70 9.77 -11.95 28.35
N ASP A 71 10.35 -13.12 28.72
CA ASP A 71 11.65 -13.56 28.20
C ASP A 71 11.56 -14.41 26.91
N ALA A 72 10.35 -14.74 26.44
CA ALA A 72 10.13 -15.52 25.22
C ALA A 72 10.18 -14.58 24.00
N LEU A 73 11.40 -14.31 23.50
CA LEU A 73 11.57 -13.41 22.36
C LEU A 73 11.31 -14.11 21.03
N PRO A 74 10.49 -13.49 20.14
CA PRO A 74 10.35 -13.94 18.76
C PRO A 74 11.63 -13.66 17.98
N VAL A 75 11.81 -14.31 16.83
CA VAL A 75 12.95 -14.04 15.94
C VAL A 75 12.79 -12.72 15.18
N ALA A 76 11.53 -12.31 14.90
CA ALA A 76 11.21 -11.02 14.29
C ALA A 76 9.75 -10.63 14.55
N VAL A 77 9.46 -9.35 14.36
CA VAL A 77 8.11 -8.78 14.34
C VAL A 77 7.89 -8.08 13.01
N LEU A 78 6.83 -8.45 12.29
CA LEU A 78 6.51 -7.93 10.96
C LEU A 78 5.14 -7.29 10.93
N GLY A 79 5.02 -6.16 10.24
CA GLY A 79 3.75 -5.56 9.85
C GLY A 79 3.43 -5.88 8.40
N VAL A 80 2.17 -6.21 8.11
CA VAL A 80 1.73 -6.55 6.75
C VAL A 80 1.28 -5.33 5.93
N ASP A 81 1.12 -4.18 6.58
CA ASP A 81 0.75 -2.90 5.97
C ASP A 81 1.48 -1.72 6.60
N ASP A 82 1.11 -0.50 6.20
CA ASP A 82 1.74 0.74 6.69
C ASP A 82 1.62 0.94 8.19
N GLN A 83 0.44 0.70 8.77
CA GLN A 83 0.20 0.83 10.20
C GLN A 83 0.96 -0.24 10.98
N GLY A 84 0.89 -1.48 10.49
CA GLY A 84 1.63 -2.60 11.05
C GLY A 84 3.14 -2.37 11.03
N ALA A 85 3.69 -1.77 9.98
CA ALA A 85 5.13 -1.49 9.85
C ALA A 85 5.64 -0.54 10.95
N GLU A 86 4.90 0.53 11.29
CA GLU A 86 5.28 1.44 12.39
C GLU A 86 5.26 0.74 13.75
N VAL A 87 4.20 -0.03 14.01
CA VAL A 87 4.06 -0.79 15.26
C VAL A 87 5.15 -1.88 15.35
N ALA A 88 5.43 -2.58 14.24
CA ALA A 88 6.50 -3.58 14.19
C ALA A 88 7.87 -2.96 14.53
N ALA A 89 8.18 -1.80 13.97
CA ALA A 89 9.43 -1.11 14.26
C ALA A 89 9.57 -0.75 15.76
N ALA A 90 8.50 -0.26 16.38
CA ALA A 90 8.49 0.05 17.82
C ALA A 90 8.65 -1.19 18.68
N ILE A 91 7.99 -2.30 18.32
CA ILE A 91 8.12 -3.57 19.06
C ILE A 91 9.53 -4.16 18.89
N ASN A 92 10.05 -4.22 17.66
CA ASN A 92 11.42 -4.70 17.41
C ASN A 92 12.44 -3.90 18.23
N GLN A 93 12.29 -2.59 18.32
CA GLN A 93 13.19 -1.72 19.09
C GLN A 93 13.15 -2.05 20.59
N ILE A 94 11.97 -2.17 21.20
CA ILE A 94 11.84 -2.43 22.63
C ILE A 94 12.30 -3.86 23.00
N LEU A 95 12.17 -4.81 22.06
CA LEU A 95 12.65 -6.19 22.23
C LEU A 95 14.13 -6.35 21.91
N GLY A 96 14.79 -5.32 21.36
CA GLY A 96 16.21 -5.36 20.96
C GLY A 96 16.48 -6.25 19.75
N LEU A 97 15.48 -6.45 18.88
CA LEU A 97 15.61 -7.23 17.66
C LEU A 97 16.25 -6.39 16.54
N SER A 98 17.01 -7.06 15.66
CA SER A 98 17.62 -6.39 14.50
C SER A 98 16.55 -6.08 13.45
N ALA A 99 16.21 -4.79 13.33
CA ALA A 99 15.19 -4.30 12.39
C ALA A 99 15.35 -2.80 12.15
N ASN A 100 14.55 -2.26 11.25
CA ASN A 100 14.48 -0.82 11.00
C ASN A 100 13.94 -0.08 12.24
N THR A 101 14.48 1.11 12.51
CA THR A 101 14.02 1.94 13.63
C THR A 101 12.66 2.58 13.34
N PRO A 102 11.85 2.92 14.37
CA PRO A 102 10.60 3.66 14.17
C PRO A 102 10.79 4.96 13.40
N GLU A 103 11.89 5.67 13.64
CA GLU A 103 12.20 6.91 12.92
C GLU A 103 12.46 6.67 11.43
N ALA A 104 13.19 5.61 11.08
CA ALA A 104 13.44 5.22 9.69
C ALA A 104 12.13 4.93 8.94
N VAL A 105 11.23 4.17 9.57
CA VAL A 105 9.90 3.88 9.01
C VAL A 105 9.07 5.14 8.85
N ALA A 106 9.03 5.99 9.89
CA ALA A 106 8.26 7.24 9.89
C ALA A 106 8.73 8.24 8.82
N GLN A 107 10.03 8.29 8.50
CA GLN A 107 10.56 9.16 7.45
C GLN A 107 10.02 8.80 6.06
N LEU A 108 9.87 7.53 5.76
CA LEU A 108 9.34 7.09 4.47
C LEU A 108 7.82 7.19 4.40
N ARG A 109 7.11 6.95 5.51
CA ARG A 109 5.65 6.99 5.55
C ARG A 109 5.05 8.39 5.44
N ASP A 110 5.70 9.40 5.95
CA ASP A 110 5.25 10.78 5.87
C ASP A 110 5.76 11.43 4.58
N LYS A 111 4.85 11.74 3.65
CA LYS A 111 5.21 12.27 2.32
C LYS A 111 5.99 13.57 2.39
N TYR A 112 5.73 14.45 3.38
CA TYR A 112 6.50 15.68 3.54
C TYR A 112 7.94 15.40 4.01
N ARG A 113 8.10 14.49 4.98
CA ARG A 113 9.42 14.05 5.44
C ARG A 113 10.18 13.35 4.31
N PHE A 114 9.47 12.54 3.52
CA PHE A 114 10.03 11.88 2.35
C PHE A 114 10.51 12.88 1.29
N ARG A 115 9.77 13.98 1.01
CA ARG A 115 10.27 15.04 0.11
C ARG A 115 11.55 15.70 0.62
N LYS A 116 11.66 15.97 1.92
CA LYS A 116 12.91 16.48 2.53
C LYS A 116 14.04 15.49 2.35
N LEU A 117 13.81 14.22 2.59
CA LEU A 117 14.80 13.16 2.40
C LEU A 117 15.29 13.07 0.95
N GLN A 118 14.39 13.16 -0.05
CA GLN A 118 14.79 13.21 -1.45
C GLN A 118 15.74 14.41 -1.73
N MET A 119 15.42 15.59 -1.20
CA MET A 119 16.26 16.78 -1.35
C MET A 119 17.63 16.60 -0.69
N GLU A 120 17.69 16.03 0.51
CA GLU A 120 18.93 15.70 1.22
C GLU A 120 19.79 14.71 0.43
N CYS A 121 19.15 13.73 -0.21
CA CYS A 121 19.77 12.78 -1.13
C CYS A 121 20.14 13.39 -2.51
N ARG A 122 19.75 14.63 -2.78
CA ARG A 122 19.90 15.30 -4.09
C ARG A 122 19.21 14.56 -5.24
N LEU A 123 18.08 13.94 -4.96
CA LEU A 123 17.25 13.25 -5.95
C LEU A 123 16.15 14.16 -6.50
N PRO A 124 15.63 13.88 -7.69
CA PRO A 124 14.44 14.55 -8.20
C PRO A 124 13.28 14.46 -7.21
N ALA A 125 12.63 15.59 -6.96
CA ALA A 125 11.46 15.69 -6.08
C ALA A 125 10.53 16.78 -6.58
N PRO A 126 9.19 16.64 -6.44
CA PRO A 126 8.28 17.75 -6.68
C PRO A 126 8.49 18.86 -5.66
N GLN A 127 8.27 20.10 -6.06
CA GLN A 127 8.12 21.17 -5.09
C GLN A 127 6.88 20.90 -4.23
N VAL A 128 6.98 21.18 -2.91
CA VAL A 128 5.93 20.88 -1.95
C VAL A 128 5.70 22.04 -1.00
N VAL A 129 4.43 22.31 -0.72
CA VAL A 129 3.98 23.29 0.30
C VAL A 129 3.09 22.54 1.29
N PRO A 130 3.47 22.43 2.57
CA PRO A 130 2.63 21.86 3.60
C PRO A 130 1.67 22.91 4.15
N PHE A 131 0.46 22.49 4.55
CA PHE A 131 -0.53 23.31 5.24
C PHE A 131 -0.87 22.70 6.59
N ALA A 132 -0.83 23.52 7.61
CA ALA A 132 -1.47 23.21 8.89
C ALA A 132 -2.99 23.41 8.77
N GLY A 133 -3.77 22.59 9.51
CA GLY A 133 -5.20 22.40 9.33
C GLY A 133 -6.11 23.62 9.16
N ASP A 134 -5.81 24.78 9.77
CA ASP A 134 -6.72 25.95 9.85
C ASP A 134 -6.29 27.12 8.96
N GLU A 135 -5.26 26.97 8.15
CA GLU A 135 -4.79 28.06 7.29
C GLU A 135 -5.80 28.36 6.16
N ASP A 136 -6.04 29.66 5.94
CA ASP A 136 -6.81 30.13 4.79
C ASP A 136 -5.96 30.01 3.51
N VAL A 137 -6.37 29.10 2.66
CA VAL A 137 -5.66 28.81 1.39
C VAL A 137 -6.18 29.62 0.21
N SER A 138 -7.27 30.43 0.39
CA SER A 138 -7.94 31.12 -0.70
C SER A 138 -7.07 32.19 -1.39
N ALA A 139 -6.15 32.81 -0.66
CA ALA A 139 -5.24 33.85 -1.16
C ALA A 139 -3.82 33.31 -1.47
N MET A 140 -3.61 32.01 -1.37
CA MET A 140 -2.28 31.43 -1.50
C MET A 140 -1.78 31.41 -2.95
N LYS A 141 -0.51 31.79 -3.12
CA LYS A 141 0.22 31.65 -4.38
C LYS A 141 1.16 30.48 -4.31
N LEU A 142 0.86 29.44 -5.11
CA LEU A 142 1.76 28.31 -5.25
C LEU A 142 2.99 28.68 -6.07
N PRO A 143 4.22 28.35 -5.63
CA PRO A 143 5.45 28.71 -6.32
C PRO A 143 5.60 28.03 -7.69
N PHE A 144 4.86 26.94 -7.92
CA PHE A 144 4.89 26.13 -9.13
C PHE A 144 3.60 26.25 -9.98
N GLY A 145 2.58 26.97 -9.50
CA GLY A 145 1.30 27.16 -10.22
C GLY A 145 0.46 25.89 -10.35
N PHE A 146 -0.31 25.83 -11.43
CA PHE A 146 -1.19 24.69 -11.78
C PHE A 146 -0.73 24.04 -13.09
N PRO A 147 -0.98 22.72 -13.28
CA PRO A 147 -1.66 21.83 -12.35
C PRO A 147 -0.83 21.53 -11.10
N CYS A 148 -1.52 21.26 -9.99
CA CYS A 148 -0.92 20.80 -8.75
C CYS A 148 -1.65 19.58 -8.20
N VAL A 149 -1.10 18.93 -7.16
CA VAL A 149 -1.72 17.80 -6.47
C VAL A 149 -1.89 18.15 -4.99
N VAL A 150 -3.13 18.10 -4.52
CA VAL A 150 -3.50 18.23 -3.10
C VAL A 150 -3.63 16.84 -2.52
N LYS A 151 -2.99 16.56 -1.39
CA LYS A 151 -3.01 15.23 -0.77
C LYS A 151 -2.71 15.25 0.72
N PRO A 152 -3.13 14.22 1.49
CA PRO A 152 -2.71 14.04 2.88
C PRO A 152 -1.25 13.58 2.95
N SER A 153 -0.54 13.94 4.04
CA SER A 153 0.86 13.52 4.22
C SER A 153 1.03 12.03 4.52
N ARG A 154 0.01 11.35 5.07
CA ARG A 154 0.16 9.99 5.64
C ARG A 154 -0.85 8.93 5.20
N LEU A 155 -1.80 9.21 4.34
CA LEU A 155 -2.70 8.19 3.81
C LEU A 155 -2.06 7.43 2.62
N SER A 156 -2.56 6.23 2.36
CA SER A 156 -2.13 5.34 1.27
C SER A 156 -3.29 5.02 0.32
N GLY A 157 -3.00 4.32 -0.81
CA GLY A 157 -3.98 3.89 -1.80
C GLY A 157 -4.68 5.06 -2.50
N SER A 158 -3.96 6.09 -2.86
CA SER A 158 -4.46 7.32 -3.54
C SER A 158 -5.58 8.07 -2.82
N ARG A 159 -5.88 7.69 -1.57
CA ARG A 159 -6.95 8.30 -0.78
C ARG A 159 -6.66 9.76 -0.47
N GLY A 160 -7.56 10.63 -0.86
CA GLY A 160 -7.40 12.07 -0.71
C GLY A 160 -6.35 12.69 -1.63
N VAL A 161 -5.90 11.99 -2.69
CA VAL A 161 -4.98 12.54 -3.68
C VAL A 161 -5.77 13.14 -4.83
N ILE A 162 -5.71 14.46 -4.99
CA ILE A 162 -6.56 15.21 -5.92
C ILE A 162 -5.69 16.09 -6.82
N ARG A 163 -5.78 15.93 -8.14
CA ARG A 163 -5.22 16.86 -9.11
C ARG A 163 -6.12 18.08 -9.25
N VAL A 164 -5.51 19.23 -9.23
CA VAL A 164 -6.16 20.54 -9.39
C VAL A 164 -5.54 21.23 -10.60
N ASP A 165 -6.34 21.48 -11.60
CA ASP A 165 -5.89 22.09 -12.87
C ASP A 165 -5.97 23.62 -12.86
N MET A 166 -6.86 24.20 -12.05
CA MET A 166 -7.13 25.64 -11.99
C MET A 166 -7.36 26.11 -10.56
N SER A 167 -7.11 27.41 -10.33
CA SER A 167 -7.18 28.03 -9.00
C SER A 167 -8.56 28.03 -8.36
N ASP A 168 -9.64 28.00 -9.14
CA ASP A 168 -11.02 27.95 -8.64
C ASP A 168 -11.39 26.60 -8.02
N GLN A 169 -10.70 25.51 -8.39
CA GLN A 169 -10.87 24.17 -7.83
C GLN A 169 -10.06 23.95 -6.53
N PHE A 170 -9.10 24.84 -6.25
CA PHE A 170 -8.08 24.59 -5.24
C PHE A 170 -8.63 24.51 -3.81
N VAL A 171 -9.50 25.45 -3.45
CA VAL A 171 -10.11 25.52 -2.10
C VAL A 171 -10.94 24.26 -1.84
N ASP A 172 -11.77 23.85 -2.79
CA ASP A 172 -12.62 22.68 -2.67
C ASP A 172 -11.79 21.39 -2.50
N ALA A 173 -10.68 21.27 -3.23
CA ALA A 173 -9.78 20.12 -3.09
C ALA A 173 -9.12 20.07 -1.70
N VAL A 174 -8.66 21.20 -1.18
CA VAL A 174 -8.08 21.28 0.17
C VAL A 174 -9.12 20.94 1.23
N ASP A 175 -10.35 21.44 1.11
CA ASP A 175 -11.43 21.17 2.07
C ASP A 175 -11.90 19.72 2.01
N CYS A 176 -11.87 19.10 0.83
CA CYS A 176 -12.11 17.66 0.68
C CYS A 176 -11.07 16.85 1.46
N VAL A 177 -9.78 17.11 1.26
CA VAL A 177 -8.70 16.41 1.97
C VAL A 177 -8.78 16.64 3.48
N LYS A 178 -9.04 17.88 3.94
CA LYS A 178 -9.27 18.18 5.36
C LYS A 178 -10.45 17.39 5.94
N THR A 179 -11.51 17.22 5.16
CA THR A 179 -12.68 16.43 5.57
C THR A 179 -12.36 14.96 5.71
N ILE A 180 -11.62 14.38 4.75
CA ILE A 180 -11.14 13.01 4.83
C ILE A 180 -10.29 12.81 6.09
N LEU A 181 -9.33 13.71 6.36
CA LEU A 181 -8.47 13.64 7.54
C LEU A 181 -9.23 13.73 8.86
N ARG A 182 -10.30 14.53 8.96
CA ARG A 182 -11.13 14.60 10.18
C ARG A 182 -11.85 13.29 10.50
N HIS A 183 -12.12 12.46 9.48
CA HIS A 183 -12.74 11.14 9.67
C HIS A 183 -11.72 10.04 10.00
N GLU A 184 -10.42 10.33 9.88
CA GLU A 184 -9.33 9.41 10.17
C GLU A 184 -8.74 9.63 11.56
N ALA A 185 -9.45 9.23 12.60
CA ALA A 185 -9.05 9.44 14.00
C ALA A 185 -7.62 8.95 14.32
N SER A 186 -7.15 7.90 13.64
CA SER A 186 -5.83 7.30 13.86
C SER A 186 -4.65 8.13 13.33
N VAL A 187 -4.89 9.09 12.42
CA VAL A 187 -3.83 9.90 11.79
C VAL A 187 -4.12 11.40 11.79
N ALA A 188 -5.29 11.82 12.28
CA ALA A 188 -5.76 13.21 12.22
C ALA A 188 -4.78 14.21 12.86
N GLU A 189 -4.21 13.87 14.01
CA GLU A 189 -3.28 14.75 14.75
C GLU A 189 -1.88 14.82 14.13
N SER A 190 -1.48 13.81 13.34
CA SER A 190 -0.15 13.70 12.76
C SER A 190 -0.08 13.99 11.26
N SER A 191 -1.24 14.16 10.60
CA SER A 191 -1.31 14.39 9.16
C SER A 191 -1.54 15.86 8.83
N SER A 192 -0.83 16.35 7.80
CA SER A 192 -1.04 17.66 7.19
C SER A 192 -1.55 17.51 5.77
N VAL A 193 -2.15 18.56 5.24
CA VAL A 193 -2.42 18.67 3.80
C VAL A 193 -1.17 19.15 3.10
N LEU A 194 -0.79 18.47 2.03
CA LEU A 194 0.33 18.85 1.16
C LEU A 194 -0.20 19.31 -0.18
N VAL A 195 0.43 20.33 -0.74
CA VAL A 195 0.26 20.68 -2.14
C VAL A 195 1.59 20.48 -2.85
N GLU A 196 1.59 19.65 -3.86
CA GLU A 196 2.78 19.31 -4.64
C GLU A 196 2.63 19.77 -6.09
N GLN A 197 3.75 20.09 -6.70
CA GLN A 197 3.84 20.24 -8.15
C GLN A 197 3.37 18.95 -8.83
N TYR A 198 2.49 19.06 -9.82
CA TYR A 198 2.11 17.90 -10.63
C TYR A 198 3.31 17.41 -11.44
N LEU A 199 3.52 16.09 -11.41
CA LEU A 199 4.57 15.41 -12.16
C LEU A 199 3.96 14.73 -13.39
N PRO A 200 4.38 15.09 -14.62
CA PRO A 200 3.96 14.38 -15.82
C PRO A 200 4.63 13.01 -15.94
N GLY A 201 4.28 12.27 -16.99
CA GLY A 201 4.86 10.98 -17.32
C GLY A 201 4.02 9.81 -16.88
N SER A 202 4.51 8.59 -17.13
CA SER A 202 3.89 7.34 -16.73
C SER A 202 4.24 6.96 -15.29
N GLU A 203 3.34 6.25 -14.63
CA GLU A 203 3.59 5.75 -13.28
C GLU A 203 4.03 4.29 -13.31
N HIS A 204 5.03 3.98 -12.50
CA HIS A 204 5.62 2.64 -12.39
C HIS A 204 5.85 2.32 -10.92
N ALA A 205 5.91 1.03 -10.61
CA ALA A 205 6.19 0.57 -9.27
C ALA A 205 7.35 -0.42 -9.22
N LEU A 206 7.99 -0.50 -8.05
CA LEU A 206 9.07 -1.42 -7.73
C LEU A 206 8.71 -2.16 -6.45
N GLU A 207 8.83 -3.47 -6.48
CA GLU A 207 8.82 -4.31 -5.29
C GLU A 207 10.22 -4.83 -5.03
N GLY A 208 10.70 -4.69 -3.79
CA GLY A 208 12.05 -5.08 -3.43
C GLY A 208 12.20 -5.53 -1.99
N LEU A 209 13.39 -6.01 -1.68
CA LEU A 209 13.80 -6.42 -0.35
C LEU A 209 15.12 -5.72 0.00
N MET A 210 15.13 -4.96 1.08
CA MET A 210 16.37 -4.45 1.65
C MET A 210 17.05 -5.53 2.46
N VAL A 211 18.34 -5.76 2.16
CA VAL A 211 19.18 -6.76 2.84
C VAL A 211 20.51 -6.12 3.18
N GLY A 212 20.76 -5.85 4.43
CA GLY A 212 21.99 -5.17 4.89
C GLY A 212 22.19 -3.81 4.25
N GLY A 213 21.13 -3.07 3.96
CA GLY A 213 21.18 -1.77 3.29
C GLY A 213 21.40 -1.83 1.77
N ARG A 214 21.25 -2.99 1.13
CA ARG A 214 21.28 -3.15 -0.33
C ARG A 214 19.89 -3.56 -0.81
N LEU A 215 19.44 -2.93 -1.87
CA LEU A 215 18.17 -3.25 -2.49
C LEU A 215 18.33 -4.49 -3.40
N ARG A 216 17.51 -5.49 -3.15
CA ARG A 216 17.28 -6.60 -4.08
C ARG A 216 15.92 -6.36 -4.72
N VAL A 217 15.89 -6.03 -6.00
CA VAL A 217 14.65 -5.86 -6.76
C VAL A 217 14.03 -7.24 -6.99
N LEU A 218 12.76 -7.38 -6.67
CA LEU A 218 11.95 -8.58 -6.86
C LEU A 218 11.08 -8.46 -8.11
N ALA A 219 10.55 -7.25 -8.37
CA ALA A 219 9.75 -6.96 -9.56
C ALA A 219 9.74 -5.46 -9.86
N LEU A 220 9.60 -5.14 -11.16
CA LEU A 220 9.23 -3.82 -11.67
C LEU A 220 7.91 -3.95 -12.42
N PHE A 221 7.01 -3.02 -12.17
CA PHE A 221 5.67 -3.01 -12.73
C PHE A 221 5.43 -1.81 -13.63
N ASP A 222 4.73 -2.04 -14.71
CA ASP A 222 4.06 -0.99 -15.46
C ASP A 222 2.63 -0.82 -14.94
N LYS A 223 2.16 0.44 -14.91
CA LYS A 223 0.76 0.83 -14.72
C LYS A 223 0.26 1.37 -16.06
N PRO A 224 -0.39 0.53 -16.90
CA PRO A 224 -0.68 0.89 -18.29
C PRO A 224 -1.79 1.93 -18.45
N ASP A 225 -2.61 2.15 -17.43
CA ASP A 225 -3.64 3.18 -17.47
C ASP A 225 -3.06 4.55 -17.13
N PRO A 226 -3.47 5.62 -17.84
CA PRO A 226 -2.97 6.95 -17.56
C PRO A 226 -3.50 7.45 -16.22
N MET A 227 -2.58 7.70 -15.29
CA MET A 227 -2.91 8.23 -13.97
C MET A 227 -2.81 9.76 -13.99
N GLU A 228 -3.75 10.40 -14.72
CA GLU A 228 -3.73 11.85 -14.96
C GLU A 228 -4.66 12.65 -14.05
N GLY A 229 -5.55 11.98 -13.32
CA GLY A 229 -6.49 12.62 -12.41
C GLY A 229 -7.92 12.75 -12.99
N PRO A 230 -8.81 13.43 -12.30
CA PRO A 230 -8.61 14.22 -11.06
C PRO A 230 -8.22 13.37 -9.85
N TYR A 231 -8.57 12.08 -9.83
CA TYR A 231 -8.18 11.10 -8.83
C TYR A 231 -7.24 10.07 -9.47
N PHE A 232 -6.27 9.58 -8.71
CA PHE A 232 -5.24 8.70 -9.22
C PHE A 232 -5.58 7.25 -8.83
N GLU A 233 -6.60 6.69 -9.48
CA GLU A 233 -7.05 5.33 -9.20
C GLU A 233 -6.16 4.31 -9.86
N GLU A 234 -5.63 3.40 -9.07
CA GLU A 234 -4.81 2.30 -9.55
C GLU A 234 -5.71 1.19 -10.06
N THR A 235 -5.51 0.78 -11.29
CA THR A 235 -6.34 -0.23 -11.95
C THR A 235 -5.57 -1.47 -12.34
N ILE A 236 -4.44 -1.34 -13.05
CA ILE A 236 -3.67 -2.47 -13.58
C ILE A 236 -2.20 -2.35 -13.20
N TYR A 237 -1.64 -3.47 -12.75
CA TYR A 237 -0.20 -3.70 -12.65
C TYR A 237 0.20 -4.86 -13.54
N VAL A 238 1.27 -4.69 -14.30
CA VAL A 238 1.83 -5.71 -15.18
C VAL A 238 3.33 -5.86 -14.95
N CYS A 239 3.83 -7.09 -14.93
CA CYS A 239 5.23 -7.45 -14.75
C CYS A 239 5.64 -8.50 -15.83
N PRO A 240 6.85 -8.41 -16.40
CA PRO A 240 7.89 -7.42 -16.16
C PRO A 240 7.59 -6.05 -16.79
N SER A 241 8.22 -5.01 -16.25
CA SER A 241 8.11 -3.66 -16.80
C SER A 241 8.86 -3.54 -18.16
N GLY A 242 8.26 -2.78 -19.08
CA GLY A 242 8.86 -2.42 -20.37
C GLY A 242 9.85 -1.25 -20.31
N LEU A 243 10.19 -0.73 -19.14
CA LEU A 243 11.16 0.34 -18.97
C LEU A 243 12.53 -0.03 -19.53
N ARG A 244 13.23 0.94 -20.14
CA ARG A 244 14.62 0.75 -20.59
C ARG A 244 15.54 0.50 -19.38
N ALA A 245 16.57 -0.32 -19.57
CA ALA A 245 17.49 -0.75 -18.52
C ALA A 245 18.10 0.42 -17.72
N GLU A 246 18.45 1.53 -18.39
CA GLU A 246 19.02 2.70 -17.73
C GLU A 246 18.02 3.38 -16.80
N VAL A 247 16.73 3.40 -17.16
CA VAL A 247 15.65 3.95 -16.34
C VAL A 247 15.36 3.03 -15.16
N GLN A 248 15.32 1.70 -15.40
CA GLN A 248 15.20 0.71 -14.32
C GLN A 248 16.33 0.88 -13.30
N SER A 249 17.59 0.94 -13.76
CA SER A 249 18.75 1.14 -12.88
C SER A 249 18.69 2.45 -12.10
N SER A 250 18.20 3.53 -12.73
CA SER A 250 18.00 4.81 -12.04
C SER A 250 16.94 4.72 -10.94
N PHE A 251 15.83 4.03 -11.21
CA PHE A 251 14.76 3.80 -10.23
C PHE A 251 15.29 3.00 -9.04
N GLU A 252 15.94 1.87 -9.29
CA GLU A 252 16.55 1.01 -8.27
C GLU A 252 17.55 1.78 -7.38
N GLN A 253 18.46 2.54 -7.98
CA GLN A 253 19.46 3.32 -7.26
C GLN A 253 18.83 4.42 -6.38
N GLN A 254 17.79 5.09 -6.86
CA GLN A 254 17.09 6.09 -6.08
C GLN A 254 16.38 5.47 -4.87
N VAL A 255 15.70 4.32 -5.04
CA VAL A 255 15.05 3.58 -3.94
C VAL A 255 16.08 3.13 -2.92
N GLU A 256 17.20 2.49 -3.35
CA GLU A 256 18.27 2.10 -2.43
C GLU A 256 18.83 3.31 -1.66
N THR A 257 19.03 4.42 -2.36
CA THR A 257 19.59 5.64 -1.77
C THR A 257 18.70 6.20 -0.66
N VAL A 258 17.39 6.36 -0.91
CA VAL A 258 16.47 6.91 0.11
C VAL A 258 16.27 5.95 1.26
N CYS A 259 16.17 4.65 1.01
CA CYS A 259 16.07 3.63 2.06
C CYS A 259 17.26 3.68 3.01
N ARG A 260 18.47 3.68 2.47
CA ARG A 260 19.70 3.77 3.26
C ARG A 260 19.81 5.06 4.05
N HIS A 261 19.46 6.19 3.44
CA HIS A 261 19.51 7.51 4.11
C HIS A 261 18.47 7.60 5.24
N ALA A 262 17.28 7.05 5.04
CA ALA A 262 16.26 6.93 6.09
C ALA A 262 16.67 5.97 7.22
N GLY A 263 17.60 5.04 6.96
CA GLY A 263 17.96 3.97 7.88
C GLY A 263 17.07 2.72 7.74
N VAL A 264 16.34 2.58 6.62
CA VAL A 264 15.62 1.35 6.25
C VAL A 264 16.62 0.42 5.57
N LEU A 265 17.12 -0.55 6.33
CA LEU A 265 18.21 -1.43 5.91
C LEU A 265 17.77 -2.87 5.69
N GLU A 266 16.61 -3.25 6.23
CA GLU A 266 16.09 -4.61 6.21
C GLU A 266 14.60 -4.66 5.85
N GLY A 267 14.18 -5.76 5.21
CA GLY A 267 12.79 -6.07 4.95
C GLY A 267 12.22 -5.53 3.63
N PRO A 268 10.92 -5.77 3.38
CA PRO A 268 10.28 -5.42 2.14
C PRO A 268 10.15 -3.92 1.94
N VAL A 269 10.25 -3.49 0.69
CA VAL A 269 9.98 -2.11 0.27
C VAL A 269 9.16 -2.12 -1.02
N HIS A 270 8.16 -1.26 -1.05
CA HIS A 270 7.37 -0.95 -2.24
C HIS A 270 7.60 0.52 -2.60
N ALA A 271 7.90 0.79 -3.86
CA ALA A 271 8.18 2.16 -4.32
C ALA A 271 7.38 2.49 -5.57
N GLU A 272 6.96 3.74 -5.67
CA GLU A 272 6.27 4.28 -6.84
C GLU A 272 7.00 5.50 -7.38
N ALA A 273 7.02 5.63 -8.70
CA ALA A 273 7.69 6.72 -9.38
C ALA A 273 6.90 7.21 -10.60
N ARG A 274 6.98 8.51 -10.86
CA ARG A 274 6.65 9.10 -12.16
C ARG A 274 7.90 9.12 -13.03
N ILE A 275 7.74 8.67 -14.27
CA ILE A 275 8.82 8.58 -15.24
C ILE A 275 8.46 9.42 -16.46
N ASP A 276 9.23 10.49 -16.68
CA ASP A 276 9.12 11.37 -17.85
C ASP A 276 10.41 11.27 -18.68
N GLY A 277 10.34 10.58 -19.79
CA GLY A 277 11.51 10.28 -20.63
C GLY A 277 12.55 9.42 -19.90
N ALA A 278 13.65 10.02 -19.47
CA ALA A 278 14.70 9.38 -18.67
C ALA A 278 14.69 9.79 -17.20
N THR A 279 13.83 10.73 -16.85
CA THR A 279 13.77 11.28 -15.48
C THR A 279 12.85 10.41 -14.64
N VAL A 280 13.41 9.83 -13.57
CA VAL A 280 12.68 9.11 -12.54
C VAL A 280 12.48 10.04 -11.35
N THR A 281 11.25 10.21 -10.90
CA THR A 281 10.91 10.97 -9.68
C THR A 281 10.07 10.10 -8.77
N LEU A 282 10.62 9.72 -7.62
CA LEU A 282 9.92 8.89 -6.65
C LEU A 282 8.70 9.64 -6.09
N LEU A 283 7.55 8.98 -6.10
CA LEU A 283 6.31 9.45 -5.47
C LEU A 283 6.24 9.04 -4.00
N GLU A 284 6.54 7.76 -3.75
CA GLU A 284 6.46 7.13 -2.44
C GLU A 284 7.45 5.97 -2.35
N VAL A 285 7.96 5.72 -1.14
CA VAL A 285 8.66 4.48 -0.78
C VAL A 285 8.10 4.02 0.56
N ALA A 286 7.42 2.88 0.55
CA ALA A 286 6.82 2.29 1.74
C ALA A 286 7.70 1.15 2.26
N PRO A 287 8.07 1.13 3.56
CA PRO A 287 8.86 0.04 4.16
C PRO A 287 7.96 -1.16 4.49
N ARG A 288 7.24 -1.61 3.49
CA ARG A 288 6.36 -2.78 3.44
C ARG A 288 6.21 -3.22 2.00
N SER A 289 5.62 -4.37 1.76
CA SER A 289 5.35 -4.84 0.40
C SER A 289 4.07 -4.25 -0.20
N ILE A 290 3.90 -4.44 -1.51
CA ILE A 290 2.75 -3.98 -2.30
C ILE A 290 1.42 -4.29 -1.61
N GLY A 291 0.46 -3.37 -1.73
CA GLY A 291 -0.87 -3.49 -1.14
C GLY A 291 -1.85 -4.40 -1.91
N GLY A 292 -3.08 -4.45 -1.44
CA GLY A 292 -4.12 -5.27 -2.05
C GLY A 292 -3.78 -6.76 -2.05
N LEU A 293 -4.24 -7.48 -3.06
CA LEU A 293 -3.82 -8.85 -3.39
C LEU A 293 -2.77 -8.88 -4.51
N CYS A 294 -2.18 -7.72 -4.86
CA CYS A 294 -1.30 -7.58 -6.02
C CYS A 294 -0.04 -8.46 -5.95
N ALA A 295 0.43 -8.78 -4.74
CA ALA A 295 1.55 -9.69 -4.53
C ALA A 295 1.35 -11.08 -5.17
N ARG A 296 0.08 -11.54 -5.32
CA ARG A 296 -0.23 -12.87 -5.85
C ARG A 296 0.24 -13.07 -7.29
N MET A 297 0.26 -11.99 -8.11
CA MET A 297 0.77 -12.05 -9.47
C MET A 297 2.26 -12.41 -9.53
N LEU A 298 3.04 -12.13 -8.46
CA LEU A 298 4.48 -12.38 -8.43
C LEU A 298 4.87 -13.85 -8.23
N ARG A 299 3.91 -14.71 -7.89
CA ARG A 299 4.21 -16.13 -7.65
C ARG A 299 4.92 -16.81 -8.83
N HIS A 300 4.52 -16.47 -10.05
CA HIS A 300 5.15 -17.00 -11.25
C HIS A 300 6.56 -16.43 -11.48
N THR A 301 6.73 -15.13 -11.19
CA THR A 301 8.02 -14.44 -11.34
C THR A 301 9.05 -14.89 -10.30
N LEU A 302 8.62 -15.17 -9.07
CA LEU A 302 9.50 -15.50 -7.95
C LEU A 302 9.64 -17.02 -7.71
N GLY A 303 8.78 -17.85 -8.30
CA GLY A 303 8.72 -19.30 -8.02
C GLY A 303 8.16 -19.65 -6.62
N MET A 304 7.82 -18.64 -5.83
CA MET A 304 7.19 -18.73 -4.52
C MET A 304 6.34 -17.45 -4.27
N THR A 305 5.57 -17.40 -3.20
CA THR A 305 4.81 -16.19 -2.88
C THR A 305 5.73 -15.10 -2.34
N LEU A 306 5.35 -13.84 -2.51
CA LEU A 306 6.10 -12.70 -1.95
C LEU A 306 6.16 -12.78 -0.41
N GLU A 307 5.09 -13.26 0.21
CA GLU A 307 5.02 -13.48 1.65
C GLU A 307 6.04 -14.53 2.11
N GLU A 308 6.22 -15.62 1.35
CA GLU A 308 7.28 -16.62 1.63
C GLU A 308 8.66 -15.98 1.55
N VAL A 309 8.94 -15.13 0.54
CA VAL A 309 10.20 -14.38 0.43
C VAL A 309 10.45 -13.52 1.67
N ILE A 310 9.44 -12.76 2.09
CA ILE A 310 9.52 -11.85 3.25
C ILE A 310 9.74 -12.64 4.55
N LEU A 311 9.00 -13.73 4.74
CA LEU A 311 9.11 -14.55 5.95
C LEU A 311 10.46 -15.27 6.04
N HIS A 312 10.97 -15.80 4.94
CA HIS A 312 12.31 -16.37 4.91
C HIS A 312 13.37 -15.34 5.34
N HIS A 313 13.31 -14.14 4.76
CA HIS A 313 14.21 -13.05 5.13
C HIS A 313 14.11 -12.75 6.65
N ALA A 314 12.90 -12.64 7.18
CA ALA A 314 12.67 -12.32 8.57
C ALA A 314 13.21 -13.38 9.55
N ILE A 315 13.23 -14.65 9.16
CA ILE A 315 13.84 -15.73 9.95
C ILE A 315 15.33 -15.95 9.67
N GLY A 316 15.96 -15.02 8.93
CA GLY A 316 17.40 -15.06 8.63
C GLY A 316 17.81 -16.13 7.61
N GLN A 317 16.87 -16.63 6.80
CA GLN A 317 17.15 -17.57 5.73
C GLN A 317 17.42 -16.84 4.42
N SER A 318 18.54 -17.17 3.78
CA SER A 318 18.82 -16.69 2.43
C SER A 318 17.99 -17.47 1.42
N ILE A 319 17.24 -16.76 0.58
CA ILE A 319 16.55 -17.35 -0.55
C ILE A 319 17.06 -16.72 -1.83
N ASP A 320 17.16 -17.53 -2.84
CA ASP A 320 17.36 -17.09 -4.20
C ASP A 320 16.11 -17.44 -5.02
N PRO A 321 15.12 -16.51 -5.12
CA PRO A 321 13.93 -16.77 -5.91
C PRO A 321 14.35 -17.08 -7.33
N ALA A 322 13.99 -18.26 -7.81
CA ALA A 322 14.24 -18.64 -9.18
C ALA A 322 13.01 -18.28 -10.03
N PRO A 323 13.17 -17.57 -11.15
CA PRO A 323 12.03 -17.28 -12.01
C PRO A 323 11.37 -18.58 -12.47
N ALA A 324 10.08 -18.71 -12.18
CA ALA A 324 9.32 -19.89 -12.53
C ALA A 324 8.84 -19.89 -14.00
N SER A 325 8.78 -18.71 -14.63
CA SER A 325 8.34 -18.59 -16.02
C SER A 325 9.02 -17.43 -16.76
N THR A 326 9.01 -17.51 -18.10
CA THR A 326 9.50 -16.46 -19.00
C THR A 326 8.36 -15.53 -19.49
N GLY A 327 7.13 -15.73 -19.05
CA GLY A 327 5.96 -14.95 -19.45
C GLY A 327 5.76 -13.68 -18.61
N ALA A 328 4.69 -12.97 -18.91
CA ALA A 328 4.23 -11.82 -18.17
C ALA A 328 3.02 -12.17 -17.30
N THR A 329 2.87 -11.45 -16.19
CA THR A 329 1.74 -11.59 -15.27
C THR A 329 1.18 -10.21 -14.94
N GLY A 330 -0.09 -10.15 -14.57
CA GLY A 330 -0.72 -8.90 -14.16
C GLY A 330 -1.90 -9.10 -13.24
N VAL A 331 -2.26 -8.01 -12.62
CA VAL A 331 -3.46 -7.91 -11.77
C VAL A 331 -4.24 -6.67 -12.17
N MET A 332 -5.56 -6.82 -12.22
CA MET A 332 -6.50 -5.70 -12.30
C MET A 332 -7.28 -5.60 -11.01
N MET A 333 -7.26 -4.43 -10.43
CA MET A 333 -8.06 -4.05 -9.27
C MET A 333 -9.39 -3.50 -9.77
N LEU A 334 -10.50 -4.04 -9.29
CA LEU A 334 -11.85 -3.61 -9.68
C LEU A 334 -12.24 -2.37 -8.85
N PRO A 335 -12.31 -1.18 -9.47
CA PRO A 335 -12.56 0.06 -8.74
C PRO A 335 -14.02 0.17 -8.28
N VAL A 336 -14.26 1.10 -7.37
CA VAL A 336 -15.59 1.52 -6.96
C VAL A 336 -15.98 2.76 -7.76
N GLU A 337 -16.80 2.61 -8.78
CA GLU A 337 -17.20 3.75 -9.65
C GLU A 337 -18.30 4.63 -9.04
N ALA A 338 -19.10 4.08 -8.13
CA ALA A 338 -20.20 4.80 -7.49
C ALA A 338 -20.34 4.43 -6.02
N GLY A 339 -20.69 5.42 -5.18
CA GLY A 339 -20.96 5.20 -3.77
C GLY A 339 -22.30 4.50 -3.53
N GLY A 340 -22.35 3.58 -2.56
CA GLY A 340 -23.57 2.87 -2.23
C GLY A 340 -23.36 1.64 -1.36
N VAL A 341 -24.30 0.69 -1.47
CA VAL A 341 -24.24 -0.63 -0.81
C VAL A 341 -24.00 -1.68 -1.88
N PHE A 342 -22.88 -2.36 -1.81
CA PHE A 342 -22.53 -3.43 -2.74
C PHE A 342 -23.51 -4.60 -2.63
N ASP A 343 -24.01 -5.08 -3.78
CA ASP A 343 -24.88 -6.26 -3.85
C ASP A 343 -24.14 -7.46 -4.43
N ARG A 344 -23.59 -7.35 -5.66
CA ARG A 344 -22.90 -8.45 -6.35
C ARG A 344 -22.12 -8.01 -7.58
N VAL A 345 -21.27 -8.90 -8.05
CA VAL A 345 -20.69 -8.88 -9.39
C VAL A 345 -21.36 -9.96 -10.25
N THR A 346 -21.72 -9.63 -11.47
CA THR A 346 -22.26 -10.54 -12.50
C THR A 346 -21.21 -10.80 -13.58
N GLY A 347 -21.42 -11.81 -14.43
CA GLY A 347 -20.51 -12.11 -15.54
C GLY A 347 -19.25 -12.89 -15.17
N LEU A 348 -19.10 -13.32 -13.91
CA LEU A 348 -17.89 -13.98 -13.40
C LEU A 348 -17.46 -15.22 -14.20
N ASP A 349 -18.44 -16.05 -14.65
CA ASP A 349 -18.11 -17.26 -15.41
C ASP A 349 -17.59 -16.92 -16.81
N ALA A 350 -18.13 -15.87 -17.44
CA ALA A 350 -17.64 -15.37 -18.73
C ALA A 350 -16.24 -14.76 -18.59
N ALA A 351 -16.00 -13.99 -17.54
CA ALA A 351 -14.70 -13.41 -17.25
C ALA A 351 -13.63 -14.49 -16.99
N ARG A 352 -13.97 -15.52 -16.21
CA ARG A 352 -13.06 -16.67 -15.95
C ARG A 352 -12.77 -17.50 -17.20
N ALA A 353 -13.67 -17.50 -18.19
CA ALA A 353 -13.49 -18.20 -19.44
C ALA A 353 -12.58 -17.46 -20.43
N VAL A 354 -12.20 -16.22 -20.18
CA VAL A 354 -11.25 -15.47 -21.02
C VAL A 354 -9.88 -16.13 -20.96
N PRO A 355 -9.29 -16.52 -22.10
CA PRO A 355 -7.97 -17.17 -22.13
C PRO A 355 -6.91 -16.27 -21.47
N GLY A 356 -6.10 -16.85 -20.58
CA GLY A 356 -5.07 -16.14 -19.84
C GLY A 356 -5.52 -15.62 -18.46
N VAL A 357 -6.81 -15.62 -18.14
CA VAL A 357 -7.29 -15.35 -16.77
C VAL A 357 -6.96 -16.54 -15.88
N GLU A 358 -6.25 -16.27 -14.80
CA GLU A 358 -5.86 -17.28 -13.80
C GLU A 358 -6.90 -17.41 -12.67
N SER A 359 -7.32 -16.27 -12.14
CA SER A 359 -8.33 -16.23 -11.07
C SER A 359 -9.01 -14.86 -10.99
N ILE A 360 -10.19 -14.84 -10.36
CA ILE A 360 -10.95 -13.63 -10.03
C ILE A 360 -11.39 -13.75 -8.58
N GLU A 361 -10.98 -12.81 -7.77
CA GLU A 361 -11.30 -12.72 -6.34
C GLU A 361 -12.20 -11.51 -6.08
N ILE A 362 -13.43 -11.72 -5.67
CA ILE A 362 -14.32 -10.65 -5.22
C ILE A 362 -14.19 -10.52 -3.71
N THR A 363 -13.64 -9.41 -3.26
CA THR A 363 -13.36 -9.13 -1.84
C THR A 363 -14.48 -8.36 -1.16
N ALA A 364 -15.25 -7.58 -1.92
CA ALA A 364 -16.44 -6.91 -1.41
C ALA A 364 -17.54 -7.91 -1.07
N ARG A 365 -18.20 -7.71 0.06
CA ARG A 365 -19.28 -8.55 0.55
C ARG A 365 -20.62 -7.86 0.35
N LYS A 366 -21.65 -8.63 0.03
CA LYS A 366 -23.02 -8.10 -0.05
C LYS A 366 -23.37 -7.37 1.26
N GLY A 367 -23.78 -6.12 1.13
CA GLY A 367 -24.10 -5.25 2.25
C GLY A 367 -22.95 -4.29 2.65
N ASP A 368 -21.75 -4.46 2.10
CA ASP A 368 -20.66 -3.52 2.37
C ASP A 368 -21.00 -2.14 1.79
N ARG A 369 -20.74 -1.10 2.60
CA ARG A 369 -20.79 0.27 2.11
C ARG A 369 -19.49 0.55 1.35
N VAL A 370 -19.64 0.93 0.10
CA VAL A 370 -18.52 1.25 -0.80
C VAL A 370 -18.57 2.71 -1.23
N GLN A 371 -17.41 3.30 -1.40
CA GLN A 371 -17.25 4.69 -1.84
C GLN A 371 -16.07 4.78 -2.82
N PRO A 372 -16.18 5.60 -3.89
CA PRO A 372 -15.07 5.84 -4.81
C PRO A 372 -13.99 6.72 -4.18
N LEU A 373 -12.87 6.90 -4.90
CA LEU A 373 -11.93 7.98 -4.61
C LEU A 373 -12.63 9.35 -4.76
N PRO A 374 -12.22 10.34 -3.99
CA PRO A 374 -11.05 10.35 -3.10
C PRO A 374 -11.33 9.89 -1.66
N GLU A 375 -12.58 9.58 -1.29
CA GLU A 375 -12.98 9.28 0.10
C GLU A 375 -12.51 7.91 0.58
N ALA A 376 -12.52 6.90 -0.30
CA ALA A 376 -12.08 5.54 0.02
C ALA A 376 -11.09 5.02 -1.03
N SER A 377 -10.36 3.97 -0.67
CA SER A 377 -9.37 3.29 -1.52
C SER A 377 -9.57 1.78 -1.48
N THR A 378 -10.82 1.33 -1.39
CA THR A 378 -11.16 -0.10 -1.40
C THR A 378 -11.49 -0.55 -2.80
N TYR A 379 -11.14 -1.80 -3.12
CA TYR A 379 -11.46 -2.43 -4.39
C TYR A 379 -12.54 -3.49 -4.19
N LEU A 380 -13.41 -3.67 -5.20
CA LEU A 380 -14.46 -4.67 -5.17
C LEU A 380 -13.90 -6.10 -5.33
N GLY A 381 -12.74 -6.20 -5.97
CA GLY A 381 -12.09 -7.46 -6.25
C GLY A 381 -10.84 -7.29 -7.10
N PHE A 382 -10.29 -8.42 -7.54
CA PHE A 382 -9.05 -8.51 -8.29
C PHE A 382 -9.18 -9.57 -9.38
N ILE A 383 -8.66 -9.27 -10.59
CA ILE A 383 -8.51 -10.22 -11.70
C ILE A 383 -7.02 -10.48 -11.89
N PHE A 384 -6.61 -11.73 -11.94
CA PHE A 384 -5.23 -12.14 -12.21
C PHE A 384 -5.14 -12.78 -13.58
N ALA A 385 -4.11 -12.42 -14.34
CA ALA A 385 -3.88 -12.97 -15.67
C ALA A 385 -2.39 -13.19 -15.93
N SER A 386 -2.11 -14.13 -16.84
CA SER A 386 -0.77 -14.38 -17.39
C SER A 386 -0.85 -14.57 -18.90
N ALA A 387 0.23 -14.19 -19.59
CA ALA A 387 0.41 -14.36 -21.01
C ALA A 387 1.90 -14.34 -21.39
N ASN A 388 2.23 -14.35 -22.69
CA ASN A 388 3.62 -14.30 -23.12
C ASN A 388 4.23 -12.88 -22.99
N THR A 389 3.40 -11.84 -23.14
CA THR A 389 3.86 -10.45 -23.12
C THR A 389 2.99 -9.58 -22.20
N PRO A 390 3.53 -8.44 -21.68
CA PRO A 390 2.78 -7.46 -20.88
C PRO A 390 1.53 -6.91 -21.59
N ASP A 391 1.63 -6.68 -22.91
CA ASP A 391 0.49 -6.17 -23.69
C ASP A 391 -0.64 -7.19 -23.78
N GLU A 392 -0.32 -8.48 -23.96
CA GLU A 392 -1.31 -9.57 -23.94
C GLU A 392 -1.98 -9.68 -22.58
N VAL A 393 -1.23 -9.56 -21.48
CA VAL A 393 -1.78 -9.55 -20.11
C VAL A 393 -2.76 -8.39 -19.94
N THR A 394 -2.37 -7.18 -20.35
CA THR A 394 -3.24 -5.99 -20.28
C THR A 394 -4.52 -6.19 -21.08
N ALA A 395 -4.41 -6.73 -22.29
CA ALA A 395 -5.59 -7.02 -23.14
C ALA A 395 -6.51 -8.07 -22.51
N THR A 396 -5.93 -9.14 -21.93
CA THR A 396 -6.67 -10.19 -21.23
C THR A 396 -7.44 -9.64 -20.02
N LEU A 397 -6.80 -8.82 -19.18
CA LEU A 397 -7.41 -8.19 -18.02
C LEU A 397 -8.60 -7.30 -18.41
N ARG A 398 -8.42 -6.44 -19.42
CA ARG A 398 -9.49 -5.57 -19.94
C ARG A 398 -10.63 -6.35 -20.57
N GLN A 399 -10.32 -7.43 -21.29
CA GLN A 399 -11.36 -8.30 -21.87
C GLN A 399 -12.18 -8.99 -20.77
N ALA A 400 -11.54 -9.47 -19.71
CA ALA A 400 -12.23 -10.10 -18.58
C ALA A 400 -13.14 -9.08 -17.87
N ASP A 401 -12.61 -7.90 -17.57
CA ASP A 401 -13.34 -6.81 -16.92
C ASP A 401 -14.57 -6.39 -17.72
N ALA A 402 -14.45 -6.24 -19.04
CA ALA A 402 -15.56 -5.88 -19.92
C ALA A 402 -16.74 -6.85 -19.91
N THR A 403 -16.57 -8.07 -19.36
CA THR A 403 -17.67 -9.04 -19.18
C THR A 403 -18.33 -8.96 -17.80
N LEU A 404 -17.73 -8.20 -16.88
CA LEU A 404 -18.26 -8.03 -15.53
C LEU A 404 -19.32 -6.93 -15.46
N GLY A 405 -20.30 -7.12 -14.59
CA GLY A 405 -21.26 -6.10 -14.23
C GLY A 405 -21.32 -5.96 -12.71
N VAL A 406 -21.08 -4.77 -12.21
CA VAL A 406 -21.15 -4.46 -10.78
C VAL A 406 -22.51 -3.91 -10.41
N VAL A 407 -23.12 -4.43 -9.35
CA VAL A 407 -24.39 -3.95 -8.82
C VAL A 407 -24.17 -3.31 -7.46
N ILE A 408 -24.34 -1.99 -7.40
CA ILE A 408 -24.27 -1.17 -6.19
C ILE A 408 -25.63 -0.48 -6.03
N ASN A 409 -26.28 -0.68 -4.89
CA ASN A 409 -27.54 -0.02 -4.57
C ASN A 409 -27.26 1.37 -3.99
N PRO A 410 -27.94 2.43 -4.44
CA PRO A 410 -27.75 3.76 -3.88
C PRO A 410 -28.14 3.79 -2.40
N LEU A 411 -27.41 4.58 -1.60
CA LEU A 411 -27.82 4.88 -0.22
C LEU A 411 -29.15 5.66 -0.29
N LEU A 412 -30.18 5.16 0.38
CA LEU A 412 -31.40 5.92 0.56
C LEU A 412 -31.06 7.15 1.39
N GLY A 413 -31.24 8.34 0.83
CA GLY A 413 -31.13 9.57 1.57
C GLY A 413 -32.15 9.56 2.73
N VAL A 414 -31.67 9.56 3.96
CA VAL A 414 -32.54 9.83 5.09
C VAL A 414 -32.80 11.34 5.06
N ASP A 415 -33.97 11.72 4.54
CA ASP A 415 -34.49 13.08 4.71
C ASP A 415 -34.64 13.35 6.21
N THR A 416 -33.66 13.95 6.83
CA THR A 416 -33.76 14.46 8.20
C THR A 416 -34.54 15.78 8.20
N THR A 417 -35.69 15.86 7.61
CA THR A 417 -36.69 16.85 7.98
C THR A 417 -37.24 16.44 9.31
N VAL A 418 -36.61 16.91 10.36
CA VAL A 418 -37.18 16.91 11.70
C VAL A 418 -38.48 17.72 11.59
N VAL A 419 -39.60 17.03 11.70
CA VAL A 419 -40.89 17.68 11.93
C VAL A 419 -40.81 18.36 13.30
N SER A 420 -40.79 19.67 13.26
CA SER A 420 -40.90 20.55 14.43
C SER A 420 -42.25 20.40 15.12
#